data_86ad093eaf0081f2518fa4e5cd81b7a5
#
_entry.id   86ad093eaf0081f2518fa4e5cd81b7a5
#
_cell.length_a   1.000
_cell.length_b   1.000
_cell.length_c   1.000
_cell.angle_alpha   90.00
_cell.angle_beta   90.00
_cell.angle_gamma   90.00
#
_symmetry.space_group_name_H-M   'P 1'
#
loop_
_entity.id
_entity.type
_entity.pdbx_description
1 polymer ?
#
loop_
_entity_poly.entity_id
_entity_poly.type
_entity_poly.pdbx_seq_one_letter_code
_entity_poly.pdbx_strand_id
1 'polypeptide(L)'
;MTLEMRKFNMREITFKPDENKGPVIVMIGRRDTGKSFLVRDLLYYHQDIPIGTVISGTEAGNGFYSKHIPKLFIHEEYNTILIENILRRQKTVMKQINKEIETYRRSTIDPRAFVILDDCLYDQSWTRDKMMRLLFMNGRHWKIMLIITMQYPLGIPPNLRTNIDYVFILREPYLTNRKRIWENYASMFPTLEAFCTV
;
A
#
# COMPACT_ATOMS: atom_id res chain seq x y z
N MET A 1 -16.00 18.70 -21.82
CA MET A 1 -16.23 17.55 -20.92
C MET A 1 -16.17 18.10 -19.49
N THR A 2 -17.27 18.09 -18.76
CA THR A 2 -17.28 18.61 -17.38
C THR A 2 -16.74 17.49 -16.48
N LEU A 3 -15.61 17.75 -15.79
CA LEU A 3 -15.08 16.82 -14.80
C LEU A 3 -15.96 16.87 -13.56
N GLU A 4 -16.64 15.78 -13.26
CA GLU A 4 -17.45 15.64 -12.06
C GLU A 4 -16.60 15.02 -10.96
N MET A 5 -16.30 15.78 -9.92
CA MET A 5 -15.57 15.31 -8.75
C MET A 5 -16.54 14.63 -7.78
N ARG A 6 -16.19 13.42 -7.35
CA ARG A 6 -16.96 12.65 -6.35
C ARG A 6 -16.20 12.57 -5.04
N LYS A 7 -16.93 12.68 -3.94
CA LYS A 7 -16.36 12.45 -2.61
C LYS A 7 -15.99 10.95 -2.49
N PHE A 8 -14.73 10.67 -2.26
CA PHE A 8 -14.25 9.30 -2.05
C PHE A 8 -14.52 8.84 -0.61
N ASN A 9 -14.97 7.60 -0.46
CA ASN A 9 -15.18 6.97 0.84
C ASN A 9 -14.12 5.88 1.06
N MET A 10 -13.31 6.02 2.11
CA MET A 10 -12.25 5.06 2.45
C MET A 10 -12.77 3.63 2.69
N ARG A 11 -14.05 3.46 3.04
CA ARG A 11 -14.70 2.16 3.19
C ARG A 11 -14.80 1.37 1.88
N GLU A 12 -14.68 2.05 0.73
CA GLU A 12 -14.72 1.41 -0.58
C GLU A 12 -13.42 0.65 -0.90
N ILE A 13 -12.33 0.96 -0.17
CA ILE A 13 -11.09 0.19 -0.25
C ILE A 13 -11.28 -1.10 0.56
N THR A 14 -11.52 -2.20 -0.12
CA THR A 14 -11.74 -3.51 0.50
C THR A 14 -10.91 -4.59 -0.19
N PHE A 15 -10.77 -5.74 0.47
CA PHE A 15 -10.37 -6.95 -0.23
C PHE A 15 -11.51 -7.31 -1.20
N LYS A 16 -11.21 -7.41 -2.50
CA LYS A 16 -12.23 -7.67 -3.53
C LYS A 16 -13.03 -8.93 -3.18
N PRO A 17 -14.36 -8.84 -2.98
CA PRO A 17 -15.15 -9.96 -2.48
C PRO A 17 -15.07 -11.21 -3.36
N ASP A 18 -15.18 -11.03 -4.67
CA ASP A 18 -15.22 -12.14 -5.65
C ASP A 18 -13.85 -12.82 -5.83
N GLU A 19 -12.77 -12.06 -5.70
CA GLU A 19 -11.40 -12.55 -5.90
C GLU A 19 -10.64 -12.65 -4.58
N ASN A 20 -11.17 -12.03 -3.51
CA ASN A 20 -10.55 -11.92 -2.19
C ASN A 20 -9.06 -11.53 -2.28
N LYS A 21 -8.74 -10.55 -3.14
CA LYS A 21 -7.39 -10.03 -3.40
C LYS A 21 -7.15 -8.77 -2.59
N GLY A 22 -5.98 -8.67 -1.96
CA GLY A 22 -5.57 -7.47 -1.25
C GLY A 22 -5.28 -6.31 -2.21
N PRO A 23 -5.72 -5.07 -1.92
CA PRO A 23 -5.41 -3.90 -2.74
C PRO A 23 -3.96 -3.44 -2.57
N VAL A 24 -3.42 -2.81 -3.62
CA VAL A 24 -2.17 -2.06 -3.60
C VAL A 24 -2.51 -0.57 -3.63
N ILE A 25 -2.10 0.15 -2.61
CA ILE A 25 -2.45 1.54 -2.35
C ILE A 25 -1.17 2.37 -2.31
N VAL A 26 -1.11 3.44 -3.06
CA VAL A 26 0.03 4.37 -3.08
C VAL A 26 -0.44 5.76 -2.70
N MET A 27 0.26 6.39 -1.77
CA MET A 27 0.01 7.76 -1.32
C MET A 27 1.21 8.63 -1.66
N ILE A 28 1.01 9.59 -2.54
CA ILE A 28 2.06 10.48 -3.04
C ILE A 28 1.86 11.87 -2.46
N GLY A 29 2.89 12.39 -1.83
CA GLY A 29 2.84 13.76 -1.30
C GLY A 29 4.12 14.11 -0.55
N ARG A 30 4.39 15.40 -0.44
CA ARG A 30 5.55 15.92 0.29
C ARG A 30 5.47 15.62 1.79
N ARG A 31 6.56 15.93 2.50
CA ARG A 31 6.56 15.93 3.96
C ARG A 31 5.43 16.84 4.48
N ASP A 32 4.83 16.45 5.59
CA ASP A 32 3.77 17.18 6.29
C ASP A 32 2.48 17.43 5.49
N THR A 33 2.23 16.65 4.43
CA THR A 33 0.96 16.72 3.67
C THR A 33 -0.14 15.79 4.21
N GLY A 34 0.14 15.01 5.27
CA GLY A 34 -0.85 14.15 5.92
C GLY A 34 -0.86 12.69 5.45
N LYS A 35 0.17 12.21 4.75
CA LYS A 35 0.24 10.79 4.28
C LYS A 35 0.00 9.79 5.41
N SER A 36 0.75 9.87 6.50
CA SER A 36 0.62 8.91 7.61
C SER A 36 -0.73 9.02 8.32
N PHE A 37 -1.33 10.24 8.39
CA PHE A 37 -2.70 10.40 8.88
C PHE A 37 -3.72 9.70 7.97
N LEU A 38 -3.52 9.76 6.66
CA LEU A 38 -4.37 9.07 5.70
C LEU A 38 -4.23 7.55 5.81
N VAL A 39 -3.01 7.04 6.06
CA VAL A 39 -2.77 5.62 6.38
C VAL A 39 -3.53 5.21 7.64
N ARG A 40 -3.46 6.02 8.72
CA ARG A 40 -4.19 5.75 9.96
C ARG A 40 -5.70 5.72 9.74
N ASP A 41 -6.23 6.66 8.96
CA ASP A 41 -7.65 6.72 8.60
C ASP A 41 -8.06 5.46 7.84
N LEU A 42 -7.26 4.99 6.90
CA LEU A 42 -7.51 3.75 6.18
C LEU A 42 -7.51 2.55 7.13
N LEU A 43 -6.52 2.44 8.02
CA LEU A 43 -6.45 1.36 9.01
C LEU A 43 -7.63 1.36 9.98
N TYR A 44 -8.20 2.52 10.28
CA TYR A 44 -9.40 2.61 11.12
C TYR A 44 -10.58 1.82 10.54
N TYR A 45 -10.71 1.76 9.22
CA TYR A 45 -11.75 0.95 8.56
C TYR A 45 -11.37 -0.52 8.37
N HIS A 46 -10.14 -0.90 8.73
CA HIS A 46 -9.58 -2.24 8.56
C HIS A 46 -9.01 -2.83 9.86
N GLN A 47 -9.59 -2.45 11.01
CA GLN A 47 -9.16 -2.93 12.33
C GLN A 47 -9.35 -4.45 12.51
N ASP A 48 -10.17 -5.06 11.68
CA ASP A 48 -10.48 -6.48 11.65
C ASP A 48 -9.41 -7.32 10.94
N ILE A 49 -8.42 -6.71 10.28
CA ILE A 49 -7.31 -7.45 9.67
C ILE A 49 -6.41 -8.00 10.79
N PRO A 50 -6.23 -9.34 10.87
CA PRO A 50 -5.62 -9.97 12.03
C PRO A 50 -4.13 -9.71 12.20
N ILE A 51 -3.42 -9.33 11.14
CA ILE A 51 -1.99 -9.09 11.22
C ILE A 51 -1.55 -7.98 10.25
N GLY A 52 -0.55 -7.20 10.70
CA GLY A 52 0.09 -6.18 9.89
C GLY A 52 1.57 -6.02 10.18
N THR A 53 2.28 -5.48 9.24
CA THR A 53 3.69 -5.10 9.39
C THR A 53 3.87 -3.68 8.88
N VAL A 54 4.57 -2.87 9.64
CA VAL A 54 4.92 -1.50 9.27
C VAL A 54 6.42 -1.40 9.14
N ILE A 55 6.87 -0.77 8.07
CA ILE A 55 8.27 -0.36 7.88
C ILE A 55 8.25 1.15 7.71
N SER A 56 8.81 1.87 8.68
CA SER A 56 8.79 3.34 8.69
C SER A 56 10.11 3.89 9.22
N GLY A 57 10.86 4.56 8.36
CA GLY A 57 12.14 5.18 8.73
C GLY A 57 12.03 6.35 9.72
N THR A 58 10.81 6.80 10.03
CA THR A 58 10.57 7.92 10.94
C THR A 58 10.00 7.50 12.29
N GLU A 59 9.70 6.20 12.47
CA GLU A 59 9.03 5.71 13.68
C GLU A 59 9.85 5.93 14.95
N ALA A 60 11.17 5.72 14.91
CA ALA A 60 12.06 5.97 16.05
C ALA A 60 11.96 7.40 16.58
N GLY A 61 11.70 8.37 15.70
CA GLY A 61 11.63 9.79 16.07
C GLY A 61 10.24 10.26 16.49
N ASN A 62 9.17 9.70 15.91
CA ASN A 62 7.82 10.24 16.11
C ASN A 62 6.83 9.29 16.82
N GLY A 63 7.15 7.99 16.88
CA GLY A 63 6.31 7.00 17.53
C GLY A 63 4.85 6.99 17.00
N PHE A 64 4.65 7.22 15.71
CA PHE A 64 3.31 7.40 15.15
C PHE A 64 2.52 6.09 15.13
N TYR A 65 3.13 5.03 14.60
CA TYR A 65 2.49 3.73 14.45
C TYR A 65 2.43 2.93 15.75
N SER A 66 3.41 3.09 16.65
CA SER A 66 3.45 2.39 17.94
C SER A 66 2.29 2.73 18.89
N LYS A 67 1.54 3.79 18.59
CA LYS A 67 0.28 4.12 19.29
C LYS A 67 -0.89 3.22 18.90
N HIS A 68 -0.80 2.53 17.77
CA HIS A 68 -1.91 1.78 17.17
C HIS A 68 -1.55 0.33 16.83
N ILE A 69 -0.25 0.05 16.66
CA ILE A 69 0.28 -1.24 16.24
C ILE A 69 1.33 -1.69 17.25
N PRO A 70 1.32 -2.98 17.68
CA PRO A 70 2.34 -3.49 18.59
C PRO A 70 3.75 -3.32 18.01
N LYS A 71 4.69 -2.86 18.83
CA LYS A 71 6.08 -2.57 18.43
C LYS A 71 6.78 -3.72 17.72
N LEU A 72 6.43 -4.97 18.05
CA LEU A 72 6.97 -6.18 17.42
C LEU A 72 6.76 -6.21 15.90
N PHE A 73 5.72 -5.54 15.39
CA PHE A 73 5.37 -5.51 13.97
C PHE A 73 5.80 -4.22 13.27
N ILE A 74 6.58 -3.38 13.96
CA ILE A 74 7.09 -2.12 13.41
C ILE A 74 8.59 -2.23 13.24
N HIS A 75 9.07 -1.92 12.06
CA HIS A 75 10.48 -1.95 11.68
C HIS A 75 10.90 -0.58 11.16
N GLU A 76 12.11 -0.15 11.48
CA GLU A 76 12.62 1.18 11.11
C GLU A 76 13.22 1.18 9.70
N GLU A 77 13.72 0.04 9.25
CA GLU A 77 14.41 -0.07 7.97
C GLU A 77 13.82 -1.17 7.10
N TYR A 78 13.81 -0.90 5.79
CA TYR A 78 13.53 -1.90 4.79
C TYR A 78 14.59 -3.00 4.80
N ASN A 79 14.16 -4.25 4.81
CA ASN A 79 15.03 -5.41 4.72
C ASN A 79 14.37 -6.50 3.88
N THR A 80 15.12 -7.02 2.90
CA THR A 80 14.68 -8.12 2.02
C THR A 80 14.23 -9.36 2.80
N ILE A 81 14.95 -9.72 3.87
CA ILE A 81 14.63 -10.89 4.70
C ILE A 81 13.28 -10.71 5.39
N LEU A 82 12.96 -9.49 5.83
CA LEU A 82 11.67 -9.18 6.43
C LEU A 82 10.53 -9.41 5.43
N ILE A 83 10.66 -8.91 4.20
CA ILE A 83 9.66 -9.12 3.15
C ILE A 83 9.55 -10.62 2.81
N GLU A 84 10.67 -11.33 2.73
CA GLU A 84 10.66 -12.77 2.50
C GLU A 84 9.89 -13.51 3.60
N ASN A 85 10.11 -13.18 4.86
CA ASN A 85 9.41 -13.78 5.99
C ASN A 85 7.90 -13.52 5.96
N ILE A 86 7.48 -12.29 5.61
CA ILE A 86 6.07 -11.94 5.42
C ILE A 86 5.45 -12.82 4.33
N LEU A 87 6.09 -12.92 3.18
CA LEU A 87 5.61 -13.72 2.06
C LEU A 87 5.58 -15.22 2.39
N ARG A 88 6.60 -15.72 3.08
CA ARG A 88 6.67 -17.14 3.52
C ARG A 88 5.53 -17.45 4.48
N ARG A 89 5.27 -16.57 5.46
CA ARG A 89 4.14 -16.71 6.38
C ARG A 89 2.82 -16.78 5.63
N GLN A 90 2.55 -15.83 4.72
CA GLN A 90 1.29 -15.80 3.98
C GLN A 90 1.09 -17.04 3.11
N LYS A 91 2.13 -17.51 2.45
CA LYS A 91 2.08 -18.78 1.70
C LYS A 91 1.75 -19.98 2.60
N THR A 92 2.29 -20.02 3.82
CA THR A 92 1.99 -21.08 4.80
C THR A 92 0.54 -21.00 5.25
N VAL A 93 0.03 -19.81 5.56
CA VAL A 93 -1.37 -19.60 5.93
C VAL A 93 -2.31 -20.06 4.81
N MET A 94 -2.03 -19.68 3.56
CA MET A 94 -2.84 -20.09 2.41
C MET A 94 -2.84 -21.62 2.21
N LYS A 95 -1.69 -22.29 2.41
CA LYS A 95 -1.61 -23.75 2.36
C LYS A 95 -2.45 -24.40 3.47
N GLN A 96 -2.40 -23.84 4.69
CA GLN A 96 -3.18 -24.34 5.81
C GLN A 96 -4.69 -24.23 5.54
N ILE A 97 -5.14 -23.08 5.03
CA ILE A 97 -6.54 -22.86 4.65
C ILE A 97 -6.99 -23.88 3.60
N ASN A 98 -6.20 -24.09 2.55
CA ASN A 98 -6.54 -25.05 1.50
C ASN A 98 -6.68 -26.48 2.09
N LYS A 99 -5.75 -26.89 2.96
CA LYS A 99 -5.81 -28.18 3.65
C LYS A 99 -7.08 -28.32 4.52
N GLU A 100 -7.44 -27.27 5.26
CA GLU A 100 -8.66 -27.26 6.05
C GLU A 100 -9.93 -27.36 5.20
N ILE A 101 -9.97 -26.62 4.06
CA ILE A 101 -11.08 -26.68 3.11
C ILE A 101 -11.20 -28.06 2.49
N GLU A 102 -10.09 -28.70 2.11
CA GLU A 102 -10.07 -30.07 1.59
C GLU A 102 -10.61 -31.08 2.61
N THR A 103 -10.19 -30.95 3.89
CA THR A 103 -10.53 -31.88 4.96
C THR A 103 -11.92 -31.64 5.54
N TYR A 104 -12.23 -30.38 5.86
CA TYR A 104 -13.42 -30.00 6.65
C TYR A 104 -14.46 -29.20 5.85
N ARG A 105 -14.20 -28.94 4.56
CA ARG A 105 -15.03 -28.12 3.66
C ARG A 105 -15.15 -26.64 4.09
N ARG A 106 -14.39 -26.23 5.08
CA ARG A 106 -14.36 -24.85 5.60
C ARG A 106 -13.02 -24.58 6.30
N SER A 107 -12.65 -23.31 6.39
CA SER A 107 -11.58 -22.83 7.26
C SER A 107 -12.09 -21.66 8.10
N THR A 108 -11.60 -21.54 9.32
CA THR A 108 -11.87 -20.40 10.22
C THR A 108 -10.71 -19.40 10.22
N ILE A 109 -9.63 -19.69 9.50
CA ILE A 109 -8.46 -18.83 9.44
C ILE A 109 -8.74 -17.63 8.55
N ASP A 110 -8.58 -16.42 9.08
CA ASP A 110 -8.58 -15.20 8.28
C ASP A 110 -7.17 -14.99 7.70
N PRO A 111 -7.01 -15.07 6.38
CA PRO A 111 -5.70 -14.92 5.74
C PRO A 111 -5.25 -13.46 5.57
N ARG A 112 -6.12 -12.48 5.83
CA ARG A 112 -5.84 -11.08 5.53
C ARG A 112 -4.66 -10.57 6.33
N ALA A 113 -3.82 -9.78 5.65
CA ALA A 113 -2.71 -9.08 6.26
C ALA A 113 -2.53 -7.71 5.59
N PHE A 114 -1.88 -6.77 6.28
CA PHE A 114 -1.41 -5.55 5.64
C PHE A 114 0.11 -5.38 5.76
N VAL A 115 0.69 -4.69 4.81
CA VAL A 115 2.09 -4.24 4.83
C VAL A 115 2.11 -2.75 4.51
N ILE A 116 2.69 -1.96 5.39
CA ILE A 116 2.87 -0.53 5.20
C ILE A 116 4.36 -0.24 5.00
N LEU A 117 4.66 0.47 3.92
CA LEU A 117 5.98 1.00 3.60
C LEU A 117 5.88 2.53 3.66
N ASP A 118 6.17 3.09 4.83
CA ASP A 118 6.00 4.53 5.10
C ASP A 118 7.33 5.27 4.98
N ASP A 119 7.49 5.95 3.85
CA ASP A 119 8.64 6.82 3.52
C ASP A 119 10.01 6.14 3.69
N CYS A 120 10.05 4.81 3.53
CA CYS A 120 11.25 3.98 3.71
C CYS A 120 11.91 3.54 2.39
N LEU A 121 11.35 3.93 1.25
CA LEU A 121 11.81 3.53 -0.08
C LEU A 121 12.64 4.64 -0.77
N TYR A 122 13.50 5.29 -0.01
CA TYR A 122 14.38 6.38 -0.50
C TYR A 122 15.54 5.86 -1.35
N ASP A 123 16.06 4.68 -1.04
CA ASP A 123 17.05 3.99 -1.89
C ASP A 123 16.32 3.17 -2.96
N GLN A 124 16.61 3.42 -4.24
CA GLN A 124 15.94 2.76 -5.35
C GLN A 124 16.37 1.29 -5.55
N SER A 125 17.29 0.77 -4.77
CA SER A 125 17.71 -0.65 -4.84
C SER A 125 16.55 -1.62 -4.64
N TRP A 126 15.53 -1.25 -3.85
CA TRP A 126 14.33 -2.04 -3.63
C TRP A 126 13.59 -2.41 -4.92
N THR A 127 13.67 -1.58 -5.96
CA THR A 127 13.02 -1.83 -7.24
C THR A 127 13.57 -3.06 -7.96
N ARG A 128 14.81 -3.44 -7.64
CA ARG A 128 15.50 -4.63 -8.15
C ARG A 128 15.35 -5.83 -7.23
N ASP A 129 14.89 -5.62 -6.00
CA ASP A 129 14.69 -6.68 -5.01
C ASP A 129 13.59 -7.64 -5.46
N LYS A 130 13.93 -8.92 -5.56
CA LYS A 130 13.02 -9.98 -6.00
C LYS A 130 11.83 -10.14 -5.05
N MET A 131 12.05 -10.02 -3.74
CA MET A 131 10.98 -10.23 -2.74
C MET A 131 9.99 -9.05 -2.76
N MET A 132 10.50 -7.81 -2.91
CA MET A 132 9.65 -6.64 -3.06
C MET A 132 8.83 -6.71 -4.35
N ARG A 133 9.43 -7.11 -5.47
CA ARG A 133 8.70 -7.30 -6.73
C ARG A 133 7.62 -8.37 -6.59
N LEU A 134 7.91 -9.48 -5.91
CA LEU A 134 6.91 -10.51 -5.61
C LEU A 134 5.77 -9.98 -4.72
N LEU A 135 6.07 -9.16 -3.72
CA LEU A 135 5.07 -8.52 -2.88
C LEU A 135 4.14 -7.63 -3.73
N PHE A 136 4.70 -6.78 -4.59
CA PHE A 136 3.93 -5.90 -5.48
C PHE A 136 3.03 -6.67 -6.46
N MET A 137 3.60 -7.69 -7.13
CA MET A 137 2.90 -8.40 -8.20
C MET A 137 1.93 -9.46 -7.67
N ASN A 138 2.32 -10.17 -6.61
CA ASN A 138 1.61 -11.36 -6.13
C ASN A 138 1.06 -11.25 -4.72
N GLY A 139 1.42 -10.21 -3.95
CA GLY A 139 0.96 -10.00 -2.57
C GLY A 139 -0.56 -10.04 -2.45
N ARG A 140 -1.26 -9.48 -3.45
CA ARG A 140 -2.72 -9.51 -3.54
C ARG A 140 -3.31 -10.93 -3.50
N HIS A 141 -2.67 -11.91 -4.17
CA HIS A 141 -3.12 -13.31 -4.18
C HIS A 141 -2.90 -14.01 -2.84
N TRP A 142 -1.97 -13.50 -2.04
CA TRP A 142 -1.70 -13.96 -0.67
C TRP A 142 -2.43 -13.13 0.38
N LYS A 143 -3.48 -12.40 -0.02
CA LYS A 143 -4.35 -11.62 0.87
C LYS A 143 -3.59 -10.51 1.62
N ILE A 144 -2.61 -9.89 0.97
CA ILE A 144 -1.88 -8.75 1.52
C ILE A 144 -2.44 -7.47 0.93
N MET A 145 -2.88 -6.54 1.80
CA MET A 145 -3.09 -5.14 1.49
C MET A 145 -1.75 -4.43 1.58
N LEU A 146 -1.25 -3.91 0.46
CA LEU A 146 0.02 -3.20 0.42
C LEU A 146 -0.23 -1.69 0.37
N ILE A 147 0.29 -0.97 1.35
CA ILE A 147 0.18 0.49 1.45
C ILE A 147 1.58 1.08 1.36
N ILE A 148 1.78 2.02 0.45
CA ILE A 148 3.06 2.67 0.23
C ILE A 148 2.87 4.17 0.30
N THR A 149 3.64 4.83 1.13
CA THR A 149 3.75 6.28 1.08
C THR A 149 5.07 6.70 0.46
N MET A 150 5.06 7.74 -0.35
CA MET A 150 6.25 8.27 -0.99
C MET A 150 6.17 9.78 -1.20
N GLN A 151 7.34 10.40 -1.25
CA GLN A 151 7.47 11.83 -1.54
C GLN A 151 7.73 12.09 -3.02
N TYR A 152 8.41 11.16 -3.69
CA TYR A 152 8.81 11.33 -5.08
C TYR A 152 7.95 10.49 -6.02
N PRO A 153 7.26 11.10 -7.00
CA PRO A 153 6.28 10.39 -7.82
C PRO A 153 6.88 9.32 -8.74
N LEU A 154 8.15 9.41 -9.09
CA LEU A 154 8.80 8.43 -9.95
C LEU A 154 9.53 7.31 -9.19
N GLY A 155 9.30 7.18 -7.88
CA GLY A 155 9.91 6.13 -7.07
C GLY A 155 9.50 4.71 -7.47
N ILE A 156 8.30 4.52 -8.05
CA ILE A 156 7.83 3.21 -8.50
C ILE A 156 8.06 3.05 -10.01
N PRO A 157 8.76 1.98 -10.45
CA PRO A 157 8.97 1.71 -11.87
C PRO A 157 7.65 1.43 -12.63
N PRO A 158 7.59 1.73 -13.95
CA PRO A 158 6.37 1.56 -14.74
C PRO A 158 5.74 0.17 -14.66
N ASN A 159 6.54 -0.88 -14.68
CA ASN A 159 6.08 -2.27 -14.62
C ASN A 159 5.46 -2.66 -13.27
N LEU A 160 5.74 -1.94 -12.21
CA LEU A 160 5.09 -2.14 -10.91
C LEU A 160 3.85 -1.25 -10.76
N ARG A 161 3.85 -0.07 -11.37
CA ARG A 161 2.69 0.86 -11.31
C ARG A 161 1.40 0.25 -11.83
N THR A 162 1.47 -0.65 -12.82
CA THR A 162 0.30 -1.35 -13.36
C THR A 162 -0.43 -2.25 -12.34
N ASN A 163 0.19 -2.53 -11.19
CA ASN A 163 -0.40 -3.31 -10.11
C ASN A 163 -1.06 -2.45 -9.02
N ILE A 164 -1.03 -1.12 -9.14
CA ILE A 164 -1.62 -0.21 -8.16
C ILE A 164 -3.12 -0.11 -8.41
N ASP A 165 -3.92 -0.32 -7.36
CA ASP A 165 -5.37 -0.21 -7.41
C ASP A 165 -5.86 1.20 -7.04
N TYR A 166 -5.19 1.87 -6.08
CA TYR A 166 -5.57 3.19 -5.59
C TYR A 166 -4.35 4.11 -5.48
N VAL A 167 -4.48 5.31 -5.98
CA VAL A 167 -3.46 6.36 -5.83
C VAL A 167 -4.08 7.56 -5.15
N PHE A 168 -3.55 7.93 -3.99
CA PHE A 168 -3.88 9.17 -3.29
C PHE A 168 -2.82 10.20 -3.58
N ILE A 169 -3.21 11.28 -4.23
CA ILE A 169 -2.34 12.40 -4.55
C ILE A 169 -2.63 13.51 -3.56
N LEU A 170 -1.66 13.82 -2.72
CA LEU A 170 -1.75 14.91 -1.76
C LEU A 170 -1.13 16.18 -2.35
N ARG A 171 -1.27 17.28 -1.61
CA ARG A 171 -0.84 18.61 -2.06
C ARG A 171 0.60 18.61 -2.58
N GLU A 172 0.79 19.04 -3.84
CA GLU A 172 2.08 19.25 -4.49
C GLU A 172 2.13 20.67 -5.10
N PRO A 173 2.94 21.58 -4.56
CA PRO A 173 3.01 22.95 -5.03
C PRO A 173 3.82 23.11 -6.32
N TYR A 174 4.77 22.21 -6.62
CA TYR A 174 5.64 22.37 -7.78
C TYR A 174 5.02 21.84 -9.06
N LEU A 175 4.91 22.71 -10.07
CA LEU A 175 4.34 22.35 -11.36
C LEU A 175 5.07 21.19 -12.04
N THR A 176 6.39 21.14 -11.93
CA THR A 176 7.20 20.04 -12.49
C THR A 176 6.83 18.68 -11.89
N ASN A 177 6.58 18.63 -10.57
CA ASN A 177 6.15 17.41 -9.92
C ASN A 177 4.70 17.09 -10.24
N ARG A 178 3.80 18.09 -10.32
CA ARG A 178 2.42 17.88 -10.79
C ARG A 178 2.40 17.25 -12.18
N LYS A 179 3.24 17.75 -13.10
CA LYS A 179 3.37 17.19 -14.45
C LYS A 179 3.78 15.70 -14.39
N ARG A 180 4.79 15.36 -13.58
CA ARG A 180 5.21 13.96 -13.37
C ARG A 180 4.11 13.09 -12.79
N ILE A 181 3.35 13.60 -11.82
CA ILE A 181 2.20 12.89 -11.23
C ILE A 181 1.13 12.68 -12.29
N TRP A 182 0.77 13.72 -13.03
CA TRP A 182 -0.20 13.63 -14.11
C TRP A 182 0.18 12.60 -15.16
N GLU A 183 1.40 12.65 -15.69
CA GLU A 183 1.88 11.73 -16.73
C GLU A 183 1.91 10.26 -16.27
N ASN A 184 2.15 10.00 -14.99
CA ASN A 184 2.43 8.67 -14.50
C ASN A 184 1.31 8.02 -13.68
N TYR A 185 0.39 8.81 -13.12
CA TYR A 185 -0.67 8.32 -12.23
C TYR A 185 -2.06 8.89 -12.50
N ALA A 186 -2.14 10.01 -13.20
CA ALA A 186 -3.38 10.75 -13.39
C ALA A 186 -3.66 11.10 -14.86
N SER A 187 -3.16 10.30 -15.81
CA SER A 187 -3.33 10.51 -17.25
C SER A 187 -4.79 10.38 -17.75
N MET A 188 -5.73 9.99 -16.85
CA MET A 188 -7.16 10.08 -17.13
C MET A 188 -7.65 11.53 -17.28
N PHE A 189 -6.95 12.51 -16.71
CA PHE A 189 -7.22 13.92 -16.97
C PHE A 189 -6.67 14.31 -18.35
N PRO A 190 -7.49 14.92 -19.23
CA PRO A 190 -7.11 15.15 -20.63
C PRO A 190 -5.92 16.13 -20.79
N THR A 191 -5.74 17.05 -19.85
CA THR A 191 -4.64 18.02 -19.85
C THR A 191 -4.08 18.22 -18.45
N LEU A 192 -2.82 18.68 -18.38
CA LEU A 192 -2.19 19.07 -17.12
C LEU A 192 -2.95 20.18 -16.40
N GLU A 193 -3.54 21.11 -17.15
CA GLU A 193 -4.35 22.21 -16.60
C GLU A 193 -5.59 21.65 -15.90
N ALA A 194 -6.31 20.74 -16.55
CA ALA A 194 -7.45 20.05 -15.95
C ALA A 194 -7.07 19.31 -14.66
N PHE A 195 -5.92 18.65 -14.64
CA PHE A 195 -5.39 18.00 -13.43
C PHE A 195 -5.04 19.03 -12.34
N CYS A 196 -4.50 20.18 -12.68
CA CYS A 196 -4.09 21.20 -11.72
C CYS A 196 -5.29 21.98 -11.11
N THR A 197 -6.48 21.89 -11.68
CA THR A 197 -7.71 22.51 -11.12
C THR A 197 -8.38 21.66 -10.05
N VAL A 198 -7.94 20.43 -9.91
CA VAL A 198 -8.40 19.45 -8.92
C VAL A 198 -7.48 19.45 -7.72
#